data_d16d21b99d5c98e0167944c6bc43b4cb
#
_entry.id   d16d21b99d5c98e0167944c6bc43b4cb
#
_cell.length_a   1.000
_cell.length_b   1.000
_cell.length_c   1.000
_cell.angle_alpha   90.00
_cell.angle_beta   90.00
_cell.angle_gamma   90.00
#
_symmetry.space_group_name_H-M   'P 1'
#
loop_
_entity.id
_entity.type
_entity.pdbx_description
1 polymer ?
#
loop_
_entity_poly.entity_id
_entity_poly.type
_entity_poly.pdbx_seq_one_letter_code
_entity_poly.pdbx_strand_id
1 'polypeptide(L)'
;MFRVREQLGFSDKLLAECGRDRITVAMLDTGVARHPDFDDRLLLFRDFVNDRKDFYDDSGHGTHVAGCICGSGRASMGRYRGIAPGCRLIVGKVLDYRGDGMLQSMTRALEWILDNQEEFQIRILNISIGMGEASDEERMRELLLLVDEVWNRGIIVVCAA
;
A
#
# COMPACT_ATOMS: atom_id res chain seq x y z
N MET A 1 -10.99 -13.49 1.23
CA MET A 1 -10.73 -12.84 2.54
C MET A 1 -11.46 -13.48 3.72
N PHE A 2 -12.73 -13.94 3.62
CA PHE A 2 -13.43 -14.59 4.74
C PHE A 2 -12.65 -15.78 5.34
N ARG A 3 -12.25 -16.77 4.52
CA ARG A 3 -11.47 -17.92 4.98
C ARG A 3 -10.13 -17.55 5.61
N VAL A 4 -9.43 -16.55 5.08
CA VAL A 4 -8.14 -16.07 5.62
C VAL A 4 -8.34 -15.46 7.00
N ARG A 5 -9.40 -14.67 7.19
CA ARG A 5 -9.73 -14.09 8.50
C ARG A 5 -10.07 -15.14 9.54
N GLU A 6 -10.83 -16.18 9.17
CA GLU A 6 -11.11 -17.33 10.06
C GLU A 6 -9.82 -18.06 10.47
N GLN A 7 -8.94 -18.35 9.50
CA GLN A 7 -7.67 -19.03 9.76
C GLN A 7 -6.74 -18.22 10.66
N LEU A 8 -6.76 -16.89 10.55
CA LEU A 8 -5.97 -15.99 11.39
C LEU A 8 -6.63 -15.70 12.74
N GLY A 9 -7.79 -16.25 13.04
CA GLY A 9 -8.50 -16.00 14.29
C GLY A 9 -9.04 -14.58 14.44
N PHE A 10 -9.25 -13.88 13.31
CA PHE A 10 -9.76 -12.50 13.33
C PHE A 10 -11.21 -12.45 13.81
N SER A 11 -11.41 -11.90 15.00
CA SER A 11 -12.74 -11.64 15.55
C SER A 11 -13.20 -10.20 15.26
N ASP A 12 -14.53 -9.98 15.26
CA ASP A 12 -15.08 -8.63 15.12
C ASP A 12 -14.67 -7.71 16.28
N LYS A 13 -14.35 -8.27 17.46
CA LYS A 13 -13.79 -7.54 18.60
C LYS A 13 -12.41 -6.99 18.27
N LEU A 14 -11.51 -7.82 17.73
CA LEU A 14 -10.18 -7.40 17.30
C LEU A 14 -10.25 -6.32 16.23
N LEU A 15 -11.17 -6.44 15.26
CA LEU A 15 -11.38 -5.42 14.23
C LEU A 15 -11.86 -4.08 14.79
N ALA A 16 -12.72 -4.10 15.82
CA ALA A 16 -13.17 -2.88 16.49
C ALA A 16 -12.03 -2.20 17.28
N GLU A 17 -11.10 -2.97 17.81
CA GLU A 17 -9.91 -2.46 18.50
C GLU A 17 -8.89 -1.89 17.51
N CYS A 18 -8.58 -2.60 16.42
CA CYS A 18 -7.65 -2.14 15.37
C CYS A 18 -8.10 -0.86 14.64
N GLY A 19 -9.39 -0.53 14.65
CA GLY A 19 -9.92 0.69 14.02
C GLY A 19 -9.74 1.98 14.85
N ARG A 20 -9.30 1.88 16.10
CA ARG A 20 -9.21 3.04 16.99
C ARG A 20 -7.98 3.91 16.72
N ASP A 21 -6.86 3.32 16.35
CA ASP A 21 -5.56 4.00 16.24
C ASP A 21 -5.23 4.46 14.80
N ARG A 22 -6.19 4.70 13.97
CA ARG A 22 -6.09 5.28 12.61
C ARG A 22 -4.70 5.10 11.93
N ILE A 23 -4.13 3.91 12.01
CA ILE A 23 -2.85 3.58 11.36
C ILE A 23 -2.97 3.83 9.86
N THR A 24 -1.95 4.45 9.29
CA THR A 24 -1.84 4.60 7.85
C THR A 24 -0.90 3.55 7.28
N VAL A 25 -1.36 2.87 6.26
CA VAL A 25 -0.55 1.97 5.42
C VAL A 25 -0.16 2.75 4.17
N ALA A 26 1.13 2.77 3.85
CA ALA A 26 1.62 3.16 2.55
C ALA A 26 1.63 1.92 1.64
N MET A 27 1.20 2.08 0.39
CA MET A 27 1.19 0.99 -0.60
C MET A 27 1.88 1.44 -1.87
N LEU A 28 2.87 0.69 -2.33
CA LEU A 28 3.53 0.86 -3.62
C LEU A 28 3.08 -0.26 -4.57
N ASP A 29 2.36 0.12 -5.63
CA ASP A 29 1.68 -0.81 -6.52
C ASP A 29 1.34 -0.16 -7.87
N THR A 30 0.41 -0.73 -8.64
CA THR A 30 -0.09 -0.21 -9.94
C THR A 30 -1.01 1.00 -9.81
N GLY A 31 -1.36 1.41 -8.61
CA GLY A 31 -2.29 2.50 -8.32
C GLY A 31 -3.46 2.08 -7.45
N VAL A 32 -4.48 2.91 -7.40
CA VAL A 32 -5.76 2.62 -6.74
C VAL A 32 -6.89 3.39 -7.38
N ALA A 33 -7.98 2.72 -7.70
CA ALA A 33 -9.22 3.35 -8.14
C ALA A 33 -10.10 3.74 -6.95
N ARG A 34 -10.88 4.82 -7.08
CA ARG A 34 -11.88 5.17 -6.07
C ARG A 34 -12.96 4.09 -6.00
N HIS A 35 -13.30 3.67 -4.78
CA HIS A 35 -14.32 2.66 -4.55
C HIS A 35 -15.06 2.95 -3.23
N PRO A 36 -16.38 2.66 -3.12
CA PRO A 36 -17.16 2.87 -1.90
C PRO A 36 -16.60 2.19 -0.65
N ASP A 37 -15.78 1.14 -0.81
CA ASP A 37 -15.15 0.43 0.29
C ASP A 37 -13.96 1.17 0.91
N PHE A 38 -13.48 2.23 0.28
CA PHE A 38 -12.37 3.04 0.80
C PHE A 38 -12.84 4.34 1.46
N ASP A 39 -13.97 4.91 0.99
CA ASP A 39 -14.54 6.18 1.48
C ASP A 39 -13.47 7.30 1.52
N ASP A 40 -13.34 7.99 2.67
CA ASP A 40 -12.37 9.05 2.96
C ASP A 40 -11.00 8.54 3.45
N ARG A 41 -10.78 7.22 3.44
CA ARG A 41 -9.55 6.60 3.95
C ARG A 41 -8.41 6.55 2.95
N LEU A 42 -8.66 6.82 1.67
CA LEU A 42 -7.63 7.11 0.69
C LEU A 42 -7.18 8.56 0.87
N LEU A 43 -6.08 8.76 1.61
CA LEU A 43 -5.63 10.09 2.01
C LEU A 43 -4.82 10.80 0.92
N LEU A 44 -3.91 10.05 0.29
CA LEU A 44 -2.96 10.62 -0.64
C LEU A 44 -2.64 9.64 -1.77
N PHE A 45 -2.42 10.18 -2.96
CA PHE A 45 -2.02 9.43 -4.14
C PHE A 45 -0.92 10.16 -4.88
N ARG A 46 0.10 9.45 -5.32
CA ARG A 46 1.14 9.98 -6.21
C ARG A 46 1.50 8.96 -7.28
N ASP A 47 1.50 9.43 -8.52
CA ASP A 47 1.89 8.65 -9.68
C ASP A 47 3.36 8.95 -10.03
N PHE A 48 4.23 7.97 -9.87
CA PHE A 48 5.66 8.06 -10.21
C PHE A 48 5.97 7.51 -11.61
N VAL A 49 4.95 7.08 -12.34
CA VAL A 49 5.06 6.51 -13.69
C VAL A 49 4.67 7.54 -14.74
N ASN A 50 3.45 8.13 -14.63
CA ASN A 50 2.87 9.04 -15.63
C ASN A 50 2.60 10.46 -15.09
N ASP A 51 2.95 10.73 -13.82
CA ASP A 51 2.75 12.02 -13.13
C ASP A 51 1.29 12.52 -13.11
N ARG A 52 0.30 11.59 -13.17
CA ARG A 52 -1.12 11.93 -13.05
C ARG A 52 -1.47 12.20 -11.57
N LYS A 53 -2.43 13.11 -11.37
CA LYS A 53 -2.83 13.55 -10.01
C LYS A 53 -4.08 12.86 -9.49
N ASP A 54 -4.88 12.27 -10.38
CA ASP A 54 -6.13 11.62 -10.02
C ASP A 54 -5.88 10.18 -9.55
N PHE A 55 -6.68 9.73 -8.58
CA PHE A 55 -6.71 8.33 -8.19
C PHE A 55 -7.13 7.46 -9.37
N TYR A 56 -6.27 6.57 -9.80
CA TYR A 56 -6.56 5.59 -10.85
C TYR A 56 -5.70 4.34 -10.70
N ASP A 57 -6.14 3.28 -11.35
CA ASP A 57 -5.42 2.00 -11.44
C ASP A 57 -5.78 1.38 -12.79
N ASP A 58 -4.84 1.37 -13.71
CA ASP A 58 -5.00 0.86 -15.07
C ASP A 58 -4.69 -0.64 -15.20
N SER A 59 -4.25 -1.28 -14.12
CA SER A 59 -4.05 -2.71 -13.99
C SER A 59 -5.17 -3.40 -13.19
N GLY A 60 -5.59 -2.75 -12.10
CA GLY A 60 -6.53 -3.29 -11.11
C GLY A 60 -5.87 -4.05 -9.96
N HIS A 61 -4.57 -4.38 -10.06
CA HIS A 61 -3.84 -5.12 -9.02
C HIS A 61 -3.76 -4.32 -7.71
N GLY A 62 -3.33 -3.06 -7.76
CA GLY A 62 -3.21 -2.21 -6.57
C GLY A 62 -4.56 -1.96 -5.89
N THR A 63 -5.63 -1.77 -6.68
CA THR A 63 -6.99 -1.63 -6.13
C THR A 63 -7.43 -2.89 -5.40
N HIS A 64 -7.10 -4.07 -5.93
CA HIS A 64 -7.37 -5.35 -5.28
C HIS A 64 -6.57 -5.48 -3.97
N VAL A 65 -5.27 -5.16 -3.98
CA VAL A 65 -4.41 -5.18 -2.78
C VAL A 65 -4.94 -4.21 -1.72
N ALA A 66 -5.30 -2.98 -2.11
CA ALA A 66 -5.92 -2.01 -1.21
C ALA A 66 -7.22 -2.56 -0.58
N GLY A 67 -8.04 -3.25 -1.35
CA GLY A 67 -9.24 -3.93 -0.87
C GLY A 67 -8.94 -5.02 0.15
N CYS A 68 -7.87 -5.80 -0.06
CA CYS A 68 -7.40 -6.81 0.88
C CYS A 68 -6.89 -6.19 2.18
N ILE A 69 -6.22 -5.05 2.12
CA ILE A 69 -5.70 -4.33 3.29
C ILE A 69 -6.85 -3.69 4.07
N CYS A 70 -7.58 -2.74 3.45
CA CYS A 70 -8.46 -1.82 4.16
C CYS A 70 -9.90 -1.74 3.64
N GLY A 71 -10.31 -2.59 2.70
CA GLY A 71 -11.68 -2.58 2.19
C GLY A 71 -12.72 -2.71 3.31
N SER A 72 -13.68 -1.79 3.41
CA SER A 72 -14.75 -1.84 4.42
C SER A 72 -15.75 -2.98 4.17
N GLY A 73 -15.83 -3.45 2.94
CA GLY A 73 -16.84 -4.39 2.50
C GLY A 73 -18.24 -3.76 2.32
N ARG A 74 -18.36 -2.44 2.35
CA ARG A 74 -19.63 -1.72 2.24
C ARG A 74 -20.40 -2.11 0.98
N ALA A 75 -19.73 -2.15 -0.16
CA ALA A 75 -20.34 -2.52 -1.44
C ALA A 75 -20.84 -3.98 -1.49
N SER A 76 -20.34 -4.82 -0.58
CA SER A 76 -20.66 -6.25 -0.51
C SER A 76 -21.41 -6.66 0.77
N MET A 77 -22.00 -5.70 1.49
CA MET A 77 -22.66 -5.94 2.79
C MET A 77 -21.74 -6.69 3.79
N GLY A 78 -20.44 -6.36 3.80
CA GLY A 78 -19.43 -6.95 4.69
C GLY A 78 -18.76 -8.24 4.18
N ARG A 79 -19.26 -8.82 3.08
CA ARG A 79 -18.77 -10.12 2.58
C ARG A 79 -17.30 -10.11 2.17
N TYR A 80 -16.85 -9.03 1.52
CA TYR A 80 -15.47 -8.87 1.03
C TYR A 80 -14.67 -7.83 1.81
N ARG A 81 -14.87 -7.76 3.12
CA ARG A 81 -14.12 -6.90 4.01
C ARG A 81 -12.64 -7.29 4.05
N GLY A 82 -11.75 -6.29 4.01
CA GLY A 82 -10.30 -6.44 4.18
C GLY A 82 -9.89 -6.83 5.61
N ILE A 83 -8.60 -6.98 5.81
CA ILE A 83 -8.03 -7.37 7.12
C ILE A 83 -8.12 -6.25 8.14
N ALA A 84 -7.79 -5.00 7.72
CA ALA A 84 -7.77 -3.83 8.58
C ALA A 84 -8.70 -2.72 8.04
N PRO A 85 -10.03 -2.91 8.06
CA PRO A 85 -10.99 -2.02 7.41
C PRO A 85 -11.07 -0.62 8.04
N GLY A 86 -10.41 -0.40 9.18
CA GLY A 86 -10.31 0.90 9.86
C GLY A 86 -9.05 1.68 9.52
N CYS A 87 -8.06 1.09 8.86
CA CYS A 87 -6.81 1.80 8.53
C CYS A 87 -7.01 2.78 7.35
N ARG A 88 -6.12 3.77 7.31
CA ARG A 88 -6.00 4.74 6.21
C ARG A 88 -4.95 4.27 5.22
N LEU A 89 -5.01 4.78 4.00
CA LEU A 89 -4.12 4.39 2.93
C LEU A 89 -3.55 5.62 2.22
N ILE A 90 -2.25 5.61 1.97
CA ILE A 90 -1.60 6.42 0.95
C ILE A 90 -1.02 5.51 -0.12
N VAL A 91 -1.07 5.93 -1.36
CA VAL A 91 -0.71 5.06 -2.49
C VAL A 91 0.26 5.76 -3.42
N GLY A 92 1.41 5.13 -3.65
CA GLY A 92 2.35 5.44 -4.71
C GLY A 92 2.15 4.48 -5.88
N LYS A 93 1.77 5.00 -7.06
CA LYS A 93 1.81 4.21 -8.28
C LYS A 93 3.24 4.19 -8.79
N VAL A 94 3.88 3.02 -8.73
CA VAL A 94 5.27 2.77 -9.16
C VAL A 94 5.36 1.75 -10.29
N LEU A 95 4.25 1.06 -10.57
CA LEU A 95 4.10 0.09 -11.64
C LEU A 95 3.14 0.60 -12.71
N ASP A 96 3.41 0.28 -13.96
CA ASP A 96 2.53 0.54 -15.09
C ASP A 96 1.34 -0.45 -15.14
N TYR A 97 0.56 -0.39 -16.22
CA TYR A 97 -0.61 -1.26 -16.42
C TYR A 97 -0.27 -2.75 -16.61
N ARG A 98 0.99 -3.07 -16.93
CA ARG A 98 1.49 -4.46 -17.06
C ARG A 98 2.07 -4.98 -15.73
N GLY A 99 2.29 -4.12 -14.75
CA GLY A 99 2.97 -4.44 -13.53
C GLY A 99 4.50 -4.27 -13.62
N ASP A 100 4.97 -3.62 -14.69
CA ASP A 100 6.39 -3.28 -14.84
C ASP A 100 6.71 -1.96 -14.14
N GLY A 101 7.87 -1.88 -13.48
CA GLY A 101 8.32 -0.69 -12.77
C GLY A 101 9.80 -0.42 -12.93
N MET A 102 10.19 0.85 -12.74
CA MET A 102 11.58 1.27 -12.75
C MET A 102 12.11 1.49 -11.34
N LEU A 103 13.38 1.13 -11.09
CA LEU A 103 14.05 1.38 -9.81
C LEU A 103 13.95 2.85 -9.39
N GLN A 104 14.08 3.79 -10.33
CA GLN A 104 13.95 5.22 -10.07
C GLN A 104 12.58 5.62 -9.54
N SER A 105 11.49 5.01 -10.03
CA SER A 105 10.13 5.26 -9.52
C SER A 105 9.99 4.76 -8.09
N MET A 106 10.61 3.62 -7.76
CA MET A 106 10.65 3.08 -6.41
C MET A 106 11.44 3.96 -5.45
N THR A 107 12.65 4.39 -5.83
CA THR A 107 13.50 5.30 -5.03
C THR A 107 12.72 6.58 -4.66
N ARG A 108 12.16 7.26 -5.67
CA ARG A 108 11.35 8.48 -5.46
C ARG A 108 10.11 8.24 -4.60
N ALA A 109 9.51 7.05 -4.70
CA ALA A 109 8.34 6.71 -3.89
C ALA A 109 8.71 6.45 -2.43
N LEU A 110 9.85 5.83 -2.14
CA LEU A 110 10.35 5.64 -0.77
C LEU A 110 10.72 6.97 -0.12
N GLU A 111 11.40 7.87 -0.83
CA GLU A 111 11.67 9.23 -0.37
C GLU A 111 10.38 9.96 -0.02
N TRP A 112 9.38 9.90 -0.91
CA TRP A 112 8.07 10.49 -0.67
C TRP A 112 7.35 9.91 0.55
N ILE A 113 7.48 8.61 0.83
CA ILE A 113 6.92 7.99 2.04
C ILE A 113 7.62 8.53 3.28
N LEU A 114 8.94 8.65 3.26
CA LEU A 114 9.73 9.21 4.37
C LEU A 114 9.35 10.66 4.66
N ASP A 115 9.16 11.48 3.64
CA ASP A 115 8.74 12.88 3.76
C ASP A 115 7.34 13.05 4.38
N ASN A 116 6.46 12.06 4.16
CA ASN A 116 5.06 12.10 4.59
C ASN A 116 4.78 11.25 5.85
N GLN A 117 5.79 10.61 6.41
CA GLN A 117 5.63 9.66 7.50
C GLN A 117 4.95 10.25 8.73
N GLU A 118 5.44 11.39 9.20
CA GLU A 118 4.94 12.01 10.44
C GLU A 118 3.55 12.60 10.25
N GLU A 119 3.32 13.34 9.17
CA GLU A 119 2.04 13.99 8.87
C GLU A 119 0.91 12.97 8.78
N PHE A 120 1.13 11.87 8.06
CA PHE A 120 0.11 10.85 7.85
C PHE A 120 0.19 9.68 8.83
N GLN A 121 1.16 9.69 9.76
CA GLN A 121 1.37 8.60 10.74
C GLN A 121 1.53 7.23 10.07
N ILE A 122 2.41 7.16 9.07
CA ILE A 122 2.67 5.94 8.31
C ILE A 122 3.41 4.95 9.22
N ARG A 123 2.85 3.75 9.39
CA ARG A 123 3.43 2.70 10.24
C ARG A 123 3.74 1.42 9.50
N ILE A 124 3.14 1.23 8.33
CA ILE A 124 3.32 0.03 7.50
C ILE A 124 3.53 0.49 6.06
N LEU A 125 4.51 -0.13 5.39
CA LEU A 125 4.74 -0.01 3.96
C LEU A 125 4.53 -1.38 3.31
N ASN A 126 3.60 -1.46 2.37
CA ASN A 126 3.37 -2.65 1.56
C ASN A 126 3.96 -2.45 0.16
N ILE A 127 4.84 -3.35 -0.24
CA ILE A 127 5.48 -3.39 -1.55
C ILE A 127 5.09 -4.71 -2.23
N SER A 128 4.05 -4.69 -3.05
CA SER A 128 3.55 -5.87 -3.76
C SER A 128 4.17 -6.00 -5.15
N ILE A 129 5.50 -6.02 -5.22
CA ILE A 129 6.27 -5.98 -6.46
C ILE A 129 7.26 -7.13 -6.46
N GLY A 130 7.27 -7.94 -7.52
CA GLY A 130 8.35 -8.84 -7.84
C GLY A 130 9.44 -8.06 -8.60
N MET A 131 10.68 -8.15 -8.15
CA MET A 131 11.81 -7.56 -8.88
C MET A 131 12.49 -8.66 -9.68
N GLY A 132 12.64 -8.44 -11.00
CA GLY A 132 13.52 -9.25 -11.85
C GLY A 132 15.01 -8.99 -11.52
N GLU A 133 15.90 -9.70 -12.20
CA GLU A 133 17.34 -9.45 -12.08
C GLU A 133 17.64 -7.99 -12.41
N ALA A 134 18.17 -7.24 -11.43
CA ALA A 134 18.54 -5.86 -11.63
C ALA A 134 19.87 -5.80 -12.38
N SER A 135 19.85 -5.19 -13.54
CA SER A 135 21.07 -4.93 -14.33
C SER A 135 21.91 -3.76 -13.78
N ASP A 136 21.38 -2.99 -12.82
CA ASP A 136 22.01 -1.80 -12.23
C ASP A 136 22.19 -2.01 -10.71
N GLU A 137 23.35 -2.55 -10.36
CA GLU A 137 23.70 -2.87 -8.97
C GLU A 137 23.80 -1.63 -8.08
N GLU A 138 24.22 -0.48 -8.62
CA GLU A 138 24.36 0.76 -7.85
C GLU A 138 22.99 1.30 -7.44
N ARG A 139 22.07 1.38 -8.37
CA ARG A 139 20.68 1.79 -8.07
C ARG A 139 19.96 0.81 -7.15
N MET A 140 20.21 -0.48 -7.29
CA MET A 140 19.66 -1.48 -6.37
C MET A 140 20.20 -1.25 -4.95
N ARG A 141 21.47 -0.95 -4.79
CA ARG A 141 22.07 -0.65 -3.49
C ARG A 141 21.44 0.60 -2.87
N GLU A 142 21.24 1.66 -3.66
CA GLU A 142 20.55 2.88 -3.22
C GLU A 142 19.13 2.59 -2.74
N LEU A 143 18.37 1.81 -3.50
CA LEU A 143 17.01 1.39 -3.12
C LEU A 143 17.01 0.63 -1.78
N LEU A 144 17.91 -0.32 -1.59
CA LEU A 144 18.01 -1.10 -0.36
C LEU A 144 18.35 -0.23 0.84
N LEU A 145 19.22 0.77 0.69
CA LEU A 145 19.53 1.74 1.76
C LEU A 145 18.30 2.56 2.15
N LEU A 146 17.44 2.94 1.20
CA LEU A 146 16.21 3.62 1.51
C LEU A 146 15.19 2.71 2.21
N VAL A 147 15.13 1.43 1.85
CA VAL A 147 14.29 0.46 2.57
C VAL A 147 14.76 0.30 4.02
N ASP A 148 16.07 0.25 4.24
CA ASP A 148 16.66 0.21 5.59
C ASP A 148 16.33 1.51 6.38
N GLU A 149 16.36 2.67 5.73
CA GLU A 149 15.97 3.93 6.37
C GLU A 149 14.49 3.93 6.76
N VAL A 150 13.60 3.47 5.88
CA VAL A 150 12.16 3.31 6.17
C VAL A 150 11.96 2.43 7.41
N TRP A 151 12.66 1.30 7.46
CA TRP A 151 12.62 0.40 8.62
C TRP A 151 13.15 1.06 9.90
N ASN A 152 14.29 1.74 9.82
CA ASN A 152 14.92 2.41 10.97
C ASN A 152 14.06 3.56 11.53
N ARG A 153 13.19 4.15 10.70
CA ARG A 153 12.19 5.13 11.15
C ARG A 153 10.93 4.50 11.77
N GLY A 154 10.92 3.19 11.96
CA GLY A 154 9.84 2.46 12.63
C GLY A 154 8.63 2.16 11.74
N ILE A 155 8.81 2.16 10.42
CA ILE A 155 7.80 1.69 9.47
C ILE A 155 8.04 0.20 9.20
N ILE A 156 7.02 -0.63 9.43
CA ILE A 156 7.09 -2.07 9.14
C ILE A 156 7.00 -2.25 7.62
N VAL A 157 8.03 -2.84 7.02
CA VAL A 157 8.06 -3.12 5.58
C VAL A 157 7.58 -4.54 5.31
N VAL A 158 6.61 -4.67 4.40
CA VAL A 158 6.04 -5.94 3.94
C VAL A 158 6.27 -6.03 2.43
N CYS A 159 7.04 -7.01 1.99
CA CYS A 159 7.35 -7.24 0.58
C CYS A 159 6.75 -8.55 0.08
N ALA A 160 6.43 -8.61 -1.21
CA ALA A 160 6.20 -9.87 -1.91
C ALA A 160 7.53 -10.66 -1.98
N ALA A 161 7.46 -12.00 -1.81
CA ALA A 161 8.59 -12.91 -1.91
C ALA A 161 8.60 -13.62 -3.27
#